data_93a6e7a0d3c4435ac7c82c1e9c5d5ed1
#
_entry.id   93a6e7a0d3c4435ac7c82c1e9c5d5ed1
#
_cell.length_a   1.000
_cell.length_b   1.000
_cell.length_c   1.000
_cell.angle_alpha   90.00
_cell.angle_beta   90.00
_cell.angle_gamma   90.00
#
_symmetry.space_group_name_H-M   'P 1'
#
loop_
_entity.id
_entity.type
_entity.pdbx_description
1 polymer ?
#
loop_
_entity_poly.entity_id
_entity_poly.type
_entity_poly.pdbx_seq_one_letter_code
_entity_poly.pdbx_strand_id
1 'polypeptide(L)'
;MNQITIHCRDKYEAQKLDSLIFVNETKETYIAEILNVVENEIILSIKDKSAHSVILKDNNQALLFTDFIQSVIEKKHKITDTKIVENSVEIVKE
;
A
#
# COMPACT_ATOMS: atom_id res chain seq x y z
N MET A 1 5.23 -8.64 16.91
CA MET A 1 4.46 -7.77 16.01
C MET A 1 5.13 -7.77 14.64
N ASN A 2 4.39 -8.06 13.59
CA ASN A 2 4.96 -8.15 12.26
C ASN A 2 4.88 -6.79 11.55
N GLN A 3 5.97 -6.43 10.91
CA GLN A 3 6.06 -5.18 10.18
C GLN A 3 6.64 -5.42 8.79
N ILE A 4 6.11 -4.72 7.81
CA ILE A 4 6.65 -4.72 6.45
C ILE A 4 6.95 -3.26 6.07
N THR A 5 8.06 -3.04 5.39
CA THR A 5 8.44 -1.71 4.93
C THR A 5 8.39 -1.66 3.42
N ILE A 6 7.63 -0.71 2.89
CA ILE A 6 7.49 -0.52 1.44
C ILE A 6 8.19 0.78 1.07
N HIS A 7 9.22 0.67 0.23
CA HIS A 7 9.98 1.82 -0.24
C HIS A 7 9.34 2.38 -1.50
N CYS A 8 9.03 3.66 -1.47
CA CYS A 8 8.43 4.37 -2.59
C CYS A 8 9.51 5.16 -3.34
N ARG A 9 9.16 5.68 -4.52
CA ARG A 9 10.10 6.46 -5.32
C ARG A 9 10.58 7.70 -4.56
N ASP A 10 9.66 8.36 -3.86
CA ASP A 10 9.96 9.57 -3.10
C ASP A 10 8.94 9.73 -1.96
N LYS A 11 9.11 10.78 -1.17
CA LYS A 11 8.25 11.06 -0.03
C LYS A 11 6.80 11.32 -0.45
N TYR A 12 6.60 11.97 -1.58
CA TYR A 12 5.27 12.24 -2.09
C TYR A 12 4.49 10.94 -2.36
N GLU A 13 5.16 9.97 -2.99
CA GLU A 13 4.53 8.68 -3.25
C GLU A 13 4.27 7.90 -1.96
N ALA A 14 5.15 8.02 -0.97
CA ALA A 14 4.93 7.41 0.34
C ALA A 14 3.69 8.00 1.03
N GLN A 15 3.52 9.31 0.98
CA GLN A 15 2.34 9.96 1.53
C GLN A 15 1.06 9.53 0.81
N LYS A 16 1.14 9.40 -0.51
CA LYS A 16 0.01 8.92 -1.32
C LYS A 16 -0.38 7.50 -0.93
N LEU A 17 0.61 6.61 -0.82
CA LEU A 17 0.36 5.23 -0.43
C LEU A 17 -0.26 5.14 0.96
N ASP A 18 0.29 5.87 1.91
CA ASP A 18 -0.24 5.89 3.27
C ASP A 18 -1.70 6.33 3.31
N SER A 19 -2.05 7.37 2.57
CA SER A 19 -3.43 7.86 2.53
C SER A 19 -4.39 6.87 1.87
N LEU A 20 -3.90 6.04 0.95
CA LEU A 20 -4.73 5.01 0.33
C LEU A 20 -4.97 3.82 1.26
N ILE A 21 -4.05 3.53 2.15
CA ILE A 21 -4.19 2.44 3.12
C ILE A 21 -5.12 2.87 4.25
N PHE A 22 -4.89 4.05 4.82
CA PHE A 22 -5.73 4.56 5.90
C PHE A 22 -6.40 5.85 5.49
N VAL A 23 -7.67 5.77 5.15
CA VAL A 23 -8.49 6.95 4.91
C VAL A 23 -9.28 7.18 6.20
N ASN A 24 -9.02 8.30 6.85
CA ASN A 24 -9.60 8.77 8.10
C ASN A 24 -9.32 7.86 9.31
N GLU A 25 -10.20 7.81 10.29
CA GLU A 25 -9.92 7.27 11.62
C GLU A 25 -10.21 5.78 11.78
N THR A 26 -10.67 5.11 10.75
CA THR A 26 -11.12 3.72 10.87
C THR A 26 -9.99 2.71 10.89
N LYS A 27 -8.80 3.08 10.41
CA LYS A 27 -7.65 2.17 10.27
C LYS A 27 -7.96 0.94 9.42
N GLU A 28 -8.91 1.08 8.51
CA GLU A 28 -9.23 0.04 7.54
C GLU A 28 -8.56 0.37 6.20
N THR A 29 -8.04 -0.66 5.55
CA THR A 29 -7.52 -0.45 4.21
C THR A 29 -8.67 -0.14 3.25
N TYR A 30 -8.46 0.86 2.41
CA TYR A 30 -9.43 1.24 1.38
C TYR A 30 -9.10 0.64 0.02
N ILE A 31 -7.98 -0.06 -0.08
CA ILE A 31 -7.60 -0.71 -1.34
C ILE A 31 -8.50 -1.91 -1.55
N ALA A 32 -9.28 -1.87 -2.62
CA ALA A 32 -10.22 -2.93 -2.94
C ALA A 32 -9.63 -3.93 -3.92
N GLU A 33 -8.77 -3.49 -4.82
CA GLU A 33 -8.28 -4.34 -5.91
C GLU A 33 -6.98 -3.77 -6.49
N ILE A 34 -6.08 -4.64 -6.89
CA ILE A 34 -4.92 -4.27 -7.71
C ILE A 34 -5.34 -4.43 -9.17
N LEU A 35 -5.34 -3.33 -9.91
CA LEU A 35 -5.79 -3.32 -11.30
C LEU A 35 -4.67 -3.71 -12.25
N ASN A 36 -3.45 -3.22 -12.01
CA ASN A 36 -2.31 -3.51 -12.86
C ASN A 36 -1.02 -3.18 -12.15
N VAL A 37 0.06 -3.85 -12.56
CA VAL A 37 1.42 -3.55 -12.10
C VAL A 37 2.29 -3.45 -13.34
N VAL A 38 2.89 -2.28 -13.56
CA VAL A 38 3.79 -2.04 -14.68
C VAL A 38 5.12 -1.55 -14.11
N GLU A 39 6.12 -2.44 -14.12
CA GLU A 39 7.42 -2.17 -13.54
C GLU A 39 7.30 -1.78 -12.06
N ASN A 40 7.57 -0.53 -11.69
CA ASN A 40 7.49 -0.05 -10.32
C ASN A 40 6.24 0.77 -10.05
N GLU A 41 5.31 0.82 -11.00
CA GLU A 41 4.04 1.51 -10.81
C GLU A 41 2.93 0.51 -10.54
N ILE A 42 2.14 0.78 -9.49
CA ILE A 42 0.98 -0.02 -9.17
C ILE A 42 -0.27 0.82 -9.39
N ILE A 43 -1.21 0.28 -10.15
CA ILE A 43 -2.51 0.90 -10.36
C ILE A 43 -3.51 0.08 -9.55
N LEU A 44 -4.22 0.74 -8.66
CA LEU A 44 -5.15 0.08 -7.76
C LEU A 44 -6.46 0.85 -7.65
N SER A 45 -7.50 0.19 -7.18
CA SER A 45 -8.76 0.85 -6.88
C SER A 45 -9.05 0.80 -5.39
N ILE A 46 -9.72 1.83 -4.90
CA ILE A 46 -10.18 1.88 -3.53
C ILE A 46 -11.69 1.61 -3.47
N LYS A 47 -12.24 1.55 -2.28
CA LYS A 47 -13.64 1.12 -2.06
C LYS A 47 -14.68 1.94 -2.81
N ASP A 48 -14.41 3.21 -3.11
CA ASP A 48 -15.32 4.04 -3.91
C ASP A 48 -15.16 3.82 -5.43
N LYS A 49 -14.32 2.85 -5.81
CA LYS A 49 -14.00 2.46 -7.19
C LYS A 49 -13.15 3.47 -7.95
N SER A 50 -12.63 4.51 -7.31
CA SER A 50 -11.68 5.38 -7.97
C SER A 50 -10.34 4.69 -8.12
N ALA A 51 -9.66 4.93 -9.25
CA ALA A 51 -8.36 4.35 -9.55
C ALA A 51 -7.26 5.32 -9.16
N HIS A 52 -6.19 4.77 -8.59
CA HIS A 52 -5.02 5.54 -8.16
C HIS A 52 -3.76 4.81 -8.59
N SER A 53 -2.70 5.55 -8.82
CA SER A 53 -1.40 4.95 -9.08
C SER A 53 -0.40 5.36 -8.00
N VAL A 54 0.49 4.45 -7.67
CA VAL A 54 1.58 4.70 -6.73
C VAL A 54 2.86 4.19 -7.37
N ILE A 55 3.91 5.00 -7.34
CA ILE A 55 5.20 4.62 -7.91
C ILE A 55 6.13 4.24 -6.77
N LEU A 56 6.56 2.98 -6.79
CA LEU A 56 7.46 2.46 -5.76
C LEU A 56 8.91 2.64 -6.21
N LYS A 57 9.84 2.29 -5.32
CA LYS A 57 11.26 2.48 -5.58
C LYS A 57 11.73 1.67 -6.79
N ASP A 58 11.29 0.43 -6.87
CA ASP A 58 11.67 -0.48 -7.96
C ASP A 58 10.63 -1.59 -8.11
N ASN A 59 10.85 -2.47 -9.09
CA ASN A 59 9.94 -3.56 -9.38
C ASN A 59 9.81 -4.54 -8.21
N ASN A 60 10.88 -4.77 -7.46
CA ASN A 60 10.83 -5.68 -6.30
C ASN A 60 9.88 -5.16 -5.24
N GLN A 61 9.88 -3.85 -5.00
CA GLN A 61 8.97 -3.23 -4.05
C GLN A 61 7.52 -3.31 -4.53
N ALA A 62 7.30 -3.17 -5.84
CA ALA A 62 5.97 -3.30 -6.42
C ALA A 62 5.42 -4.71 -6.21
N LEU A 63 6.24 -5.73 -6.45
CA LEU A 63 5.83 -7.12 -6.25
C LEU A 63 5.59 -7.42 -4.77
N LEU A 64 6.46 -6.96 -3.90
CA LEU A 64 6.31 -7.14 -2.46
C LEU A 64 5.01 -6.53 -1.96
N PHE A 65 4.72 -5.30 -2.34
CA PHE A 65 3.49 -4.64 -1.93
C PHE A 65 2.26 -5.33 -2.49
N THR A 66 2.30 -5.71 -3.78
CA THR A 66 1.18 -6.40 -4.42
C THR A 66 0.84 -7.70 -3.70
N ASP A 67 1.84 -8.52 -3.40
CA ASP A 67 1.63 -9.78 -2.68
C ASP A 67 1.04 -9.52 -1.29
N PHE A 68 1.58 -8.54 -0.58
CA PHE A 68 1.10 -8.22 0.75
C PHE A 68 -0.35 -7.72 0.70
N ILE A 69 -0.67 -6.77 -0.19
CA ILE A 69 -2.03 -6.23 -0.27
C ILE A 69 -3.02 -7.29 -0.72
N GLN A 70 -2.62 -8.19 -1.62
CA GLN A 70 -3.50 -9.28 -2.02
C GLN A 70 -3.89 -10.13 -0.82
N SER A 71 -2.93 -10.41 0.09
CA SER A 71 -3.23 -11.16 1.30
C SER A 71 -4.18 -10.41 2.24
N VAL A 72 -4.10 -9.09 2.25
CA VAL A 72 -5.02 -8.26 3.04
C VAL A 72 -6.41 -8.27 2.42
N ILE A 73 -6.51 -8.14 1.10
CA ILE A 73 -7.79 -8.21 0.38
C ILE A 73 -8.46 -9.56 0.62
N GLU A 74 -7.68 -10.63 0.63
CA GLU A 74 -8.18 -12.00 0.89
C GLU A 74 -8.42 -12.27 2.38
N LYS A 75 -8.22 -11.28 3.23
CA LYS A 75 -8.44 -11.35 4.68
C LYS A 75 -7.53 -12.34 5.41
N LYS A 76 -6.37 -12.64 4.83
CA LYS A 76 -5.35 -13.47 5.48
C LYS A 76 -4.50 -12.68 6.46
N HIS A 77 -4.38 -11.38 6.23
CA HIS A 77 -3.67 -10.44 7.09
C HIS A 77 -4.51 -9.19 7.30
N LYS A 78 -4.25 -8.50 8.39
CA LYS A 78 -4.93 -7.25 8.70
C LYS A 78 -3.88 -6.19 9.00
N ILE A 79 -4.07 -5.01 8.44
CA ILE A 79 -3.21 -3.87 8.72
C ILE A 79 -3.73 -3.19 9.98
N THR A 80 -2.84 -2.99 10.96
CA THR A 80 -3.21 -2.39 12.23
C THR A 80 -2.70 -0.96 12.37
N ASP A 81 -1.63 -0.60 11.65
CA ASP A 81 -1.09 0.75 11.69
C ASP A 81 -0.15 0.99 10.51
N THR A 82 0.07 2.27 10.19
CA THR A 82 1.08 2.67 9.22
C THR A 82 1.84 3.88 9.73
N LYS A 83 3.06 4.04 9.24
CA LYS A 83 3.90 5.18 9.59
C LYS A 83 4.77 5.53 8.38
N ILE A 84 4.85 6.82 8.07
CA ILE A 84 5.74 7.29 7.02
C ILE A 84 7.10 7.59 7.62
N VAL A 85 8.14 7.02 7.02
CA VAL A 85 9.53 7.29 7.39
C VAL A 85 10.27 7.64 6.10
N GLU A 86 10.58 8.91 5.91
CA GLU A 86 11.20 9.42 4.69
C GLU A 86 10.37 9.06 3.45
N ASN A 87 10.90 8.26 2.54
CA ASN A 87 10.18 7.83 1.34
C ASN A 87 9.62 6.41 1.46
N SER A 88 9.46 5.93 2.69
CA SER A 88 8.95 4.58 2.95
C SER A 88 7.69 4.63 3.79
N VAL A 89 6.89 3.59 3.68
CA VAL A 89 5.72 3.36 4.55
C VAL A 89 5.98 2.08 5.33
N GLU A 90 6.02 2.20 6.66
CA GLU A 90 6.11 1.05 7.56
C GLU A 90 4.70 0.62 7.91
N ILE A 91 4.37 -0.62 7.59
CA ILE A 91 3.03 -1.17 7.77
C ILE A 91 3.08 -2.26 8.83
N VAL A 92 2.30 -2.09 9.89
CA VAL A 92 2.17 -3.11 10.94
C VAL A 92 0.99 -3.99 10.60
N LYS A 93 1.22 -5.29 10.60
CA LYS A 93 0.19 -6.28 10.25
C LYS A 93 0.02 -7.32 11.34
N GLU A 94 -1.15 -7.84 11.39
CA GLU A 94 -1.52 -8.99 12.22
C GLU A 94 -1.51 -10.25 11.40
#